data_df948c2536aff936e81140954687102f
#
_entry.id   df948c2536aff936e81140954687102f
#
_cell.length_a   1.000
_cell.length_b   1.000
_cell.length_c   1.000
_cell.angle_alpha   90.00
_cell.angle_beta   90.00
_cell.angle_gamma   90.00
#
_symmetry.space_group_name_H-M   'P 1'
#
loop_
_entity.id
_entity.type
_entity.pdbx_description
1 polymer ?
#
loop_
_entity_poly.entity_id
_entity_poly.type
_entity_poly.pdbx_seq_one_letter_code
_entity_poly.pdbx_strand_id
1 'polypeptide(L)'
;MEAKDIRELLAQKKMSMRDIVTVGRYTAGHFRNDKKAELYEFSHSDDSYISFNALHVFTFFDAYDLEWLQEKHDDLINCALSETANNKLRLQLTLLLRQPFYPELIRTDFIDFCLSKFTNPALPYAIRALCMKLACKQMTAIPELTDELESNVQLLDQEQLSPSLLSAKRQVETKIENARKKQAAKLKKKTQRS
;
A
#
# COMPACT_ATOMS: atom_id res chain seq x y z
N MET A 1 8.59 -26.23 12.29
CA MET A 1 7.75 -25.27 13.01
C MET A 1 6.30 -25.59 12.64
N GLU A 2 5.44 -25.74 13.62
CA GLU A 2 4.02 -26.04 13.40
C GLU A 2 3.20 -24.72 13.45
N ALA A 3 1.94 -24.75 12.97
CA ALA A 3 1.04 -23.60 13.02
C ALA A 3 0.85 -23.03 14.43
N LYS A 4 0.83 -23.90 15.44
CA LYS A 4 0.75 -23.52 16.85
C LYS A 4 1.96 -22.66 17.28
N ASP A 5 3.15 -23.05 16.87
CA ASP A 5 4.38 -22.31 17.18
C ASP A 5 4.37 -20.92 16.54
N ILE A 6 3.84 -20.80 15.31
CA ILE A 6 3.72 -19.51 14.61
C ILE A 6 2.77 -18.61 15.37
N ARG A 7 1.60 -19.10 15.77
CA ARG A 7 0.60 -18.32 16.50
C ARG A 7 1.15 -17.81 17.84
N GLU A 8 1.90 -18.61 18.56
CA GLU A 8 2.54 -18.23 19.82
C GLU A 8 3.57 -17.10 19.60
N LEU A 9 4.36 -17.16 18.52
CA LEU A 9 5.28 -16.08 18.16
C LEU A 9 4.53 -14.80 17.77
N LEU A 10 3.45 -14.91 16.99
CA LEU A 10 2.65 -13.77 16.57
C LEU A 10 1.87 -13.12 17.72
N ALA A 11 1.53 -13.85 18.77
CA ALA A 11 0.81 -13.33 19.95
C ALA A 11 1.67 -12.44 20.85
N GLN A 12 2.97 -12.32 20.61
CA GLN A 12 3.85 -11.48 21.42
C GLN A 12 3.52 -9.99 21.23
N LYS A 13 3.44 -9.25 22.33
CA LYS A 13 3.24 -7.79 22.32
C LYS A 13 4.30 -7.05 21.50
N LYS A 14 5.52 -7.57 21.49
CA LYS A 14 6.66 -7.04 20.73
C LYS A 14 7.43 -8.21 20.15
N MET A 15 7.15 -8.54 18.92
CA MET A 15 7.86 -9.57 18.19
C MET A 15 9.30 -9.12 17.89
N SER A 16 10.29 -9.96 18.17
CA SER A 16 11.68 -9.64 17.86
C SER A 16 11.96 -9.74 16.37
N MET A 17 12.97 -9.01 15.86
CA MET A 17 13.40 -9.14 14.46
C MET A 17 13.80 -10.58 14.11
N ARG A 18 14.38 -11.32 15.08
CA ARG A 18 14.73 -12.73 14.88
C ARG A 18 13.48 -13.58 14.64
N ASP A 19 12.39 -13.33 15.40
CA ASP A 19 11.14 -14.08 15.26
C ASP A 19 10.44 -13.73 13.95
N ILE A 20 10.41 -12.44 13.57
CA ILE A 20 9.88 -11.97 12.27
C ILE A 20 10.58 -12.69 11.12
N VAL A 21 11.92 -12.71 11.13
CA VAL A 21 12.72 -13.39 10.10
C VAL A 21 12.48 -14.89 10.14
N THR A 22 12.30 -15.48 11.32
CA THR A 22 12.03 -16.93 11.48
C THR A 22 10.69 -17.30 10.89
N VAL A 23 9.62 -16.57 11.22
CA VAL A 23 8.29 -16.79 10.64
C VAL A 23 8.31 -16.49 9.13
N GLY A 24 8.97 -15.41 8.70
CA GLY A 24 9.13 -15.07 7.29
C GLY A 24 9.79 -16.20 6.50
N ARG A 25 10.91 -16.73 6.96
CA ARG A 25 11.60 -17.87 6.30
C ARG A 25 10.76 -19.15 6.25
N TYR A 26 9.89 -19.35 7.22
CA TYR A 26 9.00 -20.50 7.25
C TYR A 26 7.84 -20.35 6.26
N THR A 27 7.34 -19.14 6.07
CA THR A 27 6.17 -18.84 5.24
C THR A 27 6.53 -18.41 3.82
N ALA A 28 7.70 -17.77 3.61
CA ALA A 28 8.17 -17.35 2.30
C ALA A 28 8.66 -18.52 1.43
N GLY A 29 8.61 -18.35 0.11
CA GLY A 29 9.12 -19.30 -0.88
C GLY A 29 8.06 -19.82 -1.84
N HIS A 30 8.54 -20.29 -2.99
CA HIS A 30 7.71 -20.62 -4.15
C HIS A 30 6.66 -21.71 -3.91
N PHE A 31 7.02 -22.72 -3.10
CA PHE A 31 6.14 -23.86 -2.84
C PHE A 31 5.42 -23.80 -1.48
N ARG A 32 5.32 -22.59 -0.89
CA ARG A 32 4.73 -22.39 0.45
C ARG A 32 3.47 -21.53 0.44
N ASN A 33 2.68 -21.63 -0.62
CA ASN A 33 1.43 -20.85 -0.71
C ASN A 33 0.42 -21.22 0.38
N ASP A 34 0.42 -22.48 0.85
CA ASP A 34 -0.34 -22.93 2.02
C ASP A 34 0.10 -22.18 3.29
N LYS A 35 1.40 -21.96 3.47
CA LYS A 35 1.94 -21.25 4.63
C LYS A 35 1.73 -19.73 4.55
N LYS A 36 1.75 -19.18 3.33
CA LYS A 36 1.36 -17.78 3.10
C LYS A 36 -0.12 -17.57 3.41
N ALA A 37 -0.98 -18.51 2.98
CA ALA A 37 -2.41 -18.46 3.28
C ALA A 37 -2.67 -18.55 4.79
N GLU A 38 -2.01 -19.45 5.50
CA GLU A 38 -2.09 -19.57 6.95
C GLU A 38 -1.66 -18.26 7.66
N LEU A 39 -0.55 -17.67 7.23
CA LEU A 39 -0.09 -16.37 7.76
C LEU A 39 -1.10 -15.25 7.44
N TYR A 40 -1.75 -15.30 6.28
CA TYR A 40 -2.74 -14.33 5.87
C TYR A 40 -4.01 -14.44 6.73
N GLU A 41 -4.46 -15.64 7.07
CA GLU A 41 -5.55 -15.86 8.01
C GLU A 41 -5.23 -15.24 9.39
N PHE A 42 -4.00 -15.36 9.87
CA PHE A 42 -3.59 -14.69 11.10
C PHE A 42 -3.68 -13.16 11.01
N SER A 43 -3.56 -12.57 9.84
CA SER A 43 -3.73 -11.11 9.67
C SER A 43 -5.17 -10.62 9.92
N HIS A 44 -6.14 -11.54 9.89
CA HIS A 44 -7.57 -11.30 10.18
C HIS A 44 -7.98 -11.69 11.61
N SER A 45 -7.01 -12.10 12.44
CA SER A 45 -7.29 -12.45 13.83
C SER A 45 -7.88 -11.29 14.62
N ASP A 46 -8.85 -11.57 15.49
CA ASP A 46 -9.38 -10.61 16.47
C ASP A 46 -8.31 -10.17 17.49
N ASP A 47 -7.30 -11.01 17.71
CA ASP A 47 -6.13 -10.63 18.52
C ASP A 47 -5.28 -9.60 17.76
N SER A 48 -5.23 -8.39 18.32
CA SER A 48 -4.55 -7.26 17.71
C SER A 48 -3.03 -7.45 17.55
N TYR A 49 -2.40 -8.25 18.42
CA TYR A 49 -0.97 -8.57 18.29
C TYR A 49 -0.74 -9.58 17.18
N ILE A 50 -1.55 -10.63 17.11
CA ILE A 50 -1.45 -11.65 16.06
C ILE A 50 -1.65 -11.00 14.70
N SER A 51 -2.74 -10.24 14.53
CA SER A 51 -3.05 -9.62 13.25
C SER A 51 -2.01 -8.57 12.82
N PHE A 52 -1.53 -7.74 13.75
CA PHE A 52 -0.45 -6.78 13.46
C PHE A 52 0.86 -7.47 13.07
N ASN A 53 1.29 -8.47 13.86
CA ASN A 53 2.55 -9.16 13.64
C ASN A 53 2.53 -9.99 12.35
N ALA A 54 1.40 -10.58 11.98
CA ALA A 54 1.24 -11.28 10.71
C ALA A 54 1.42 -10.33 9.51
N LEU A 55 0.75 -9.17 9.51
CA LEU A 55 0.96 -8.13 8.49
C LEU A 55 2.41 -7.62 8.47
N HIS A 56 3.02 -7.48 9.65
CA HIS A 56 4.41 -7.04 9.75
C HIS A 56 5.37 -8.04 9.12
N VAL A 57 5.17 -9.35 9.30
CA VAL A 57 5.97 -10.39 8.62
C VAL A 57 5.89 -10.24 7.10
N PHE A 58 4.70 -10.02 6.52
CA PHE A 58 4.55 -9.81 5.07
C PHE A 58 5.35 -8.60 4.55
N THR A 59 5.60 -7.59 5.37
CA THR A 59 6.41 -6.45 4.93
C THR A 59 7.89 -6.80 4.69
N PHE A 60 8.36 -7.95 5.14
CA PHE A 60 9.70 -8.46 4.88
C PHE A 60 9.78 -9.43 3.70
N PHE A 61 8.66 -9.78 3.10
CA PHE A 61 8.65 -10.61 1.89
C PHE A 61 9.32 -9.86 0.74
N ASP A 62 10.03 -10.58 -0.11
CA ASP A 62 10.58 -10.03 -1.35
C ASP A 62 9.48 -9.80 -2.41
N ALA A 63 9.85 -9.28 -3.57
CA ALA A 63 8.89 -8.98 -4.62
C ALA A 63 8.16 -10.24 -5.13
N TYR A 64 8.87 -11.35 -5.19
CA TYR A 64 8.35 -12.62 -5.66
C TYR A 64 7.29 -13.20 -4.71
N ASP A 65 7.59 -13.22 -3.40
CA ASP A 65 6.64 -13.69 -2.40
C ASP A 65 5.43 -12.75 -2.23
N LEU A 66 5.62 -11.44 -2.49
CA LEU A 66 4.54 -10.46 -2.50
C LEU A 66 3.61 -10.60 -3.72
N GLU A 67 4.06 -11.22 -4.82
CA GLU A 67 3.20 -11.50 -5.96
C GLU A 67 2.01 -12.38 -5.57
N TRP A 68 2.21 -13.31 -4.64
CA TRP A 68 1.13 -14.12 -4.08
C TRP A 68 0.02 -13.26 -3.44
N LEU A 69 0.35 -12.12 -2.81
CA LEU A 69 -0.65 -11.21 -2.23
C LEU A 69 -1.52 -10.51 -3.28
N GLN A 70 -1.16 -10.59 -4.57
CA GLN A 70 -1.98 -9.99 -5.64
C GLN A 70 -3.37 -10.64 -5.72
N GLU A 71 -3.47 -11.93 -5.43
CA GLU A 71 -4.76 -12.65 -5.34
C GLU A 71 -5.63 -12.15 -4.17
N LYS A 72 -5.03 -11.48 -3.19
CA LYS A 72 -5.67 -10.90 -2.00
C LYS A 72 -5.82 -9.38 -2.07
N HIS A 73 -5.63 -8.79 -3.25
CA HIS A 73 -5.58 -7.33 -3.43
C HIS A 73 -6.86 -6.64 -2.94
N ASP A 74 -8.01 -7.10 -3.40
CA ASP A 74 -9.30 -6.51 -3.04
C ASP A 74 -9.64 -6.71 -1.56
N ASP A 75 -9.33 -7.87 -1.02
CA ASP A 75 -9.52 -8.14 0.40
C ASP A 75 -8.62 -7.23 1.27
N LEU A 76 -7.36 -7.06 0.88
CA LEU A 76 -6.43 -6.16 1.57
C LEU A 76 -6.89 -4.69 1.49
N ILE A 77 -7.50 -4.28 0.37
CA ILE A 77 -8.14 -2.95 0.26
C ILE A 77 -9.33 -2.86 1.22
N ASN A 78 -10.23 -3.85 1.25
CA ASN A 78 -11.39 -3.85 2.14
C ASN A 78 -10.96 -3.77 3.62
N CYS A 79 -9.91 -4.50 3.99
CA CYS A 79 -9.30 -4.41 5.31
C CYS A 79 -8.77 -2.99 5.61
N ALA A 80 -8.10 -2.36 4.65
CA ALA A 80 -7.57 -1.00 4.83
C ALA A 80 -8.69 0.05 4.94
N LEU A 81 -9.78 -0.11 4.18
CA LEU A 81 -10.94 0.79 4.22
C LEU A 81 -11.64 0.78 5.59
N SER A 82 -11.70 -0.38 6.24
CA SER A 82 -12.35 -0.57 7.53
C SER A 82 -11.42 -0.39 8.74
N GLU A 83 -10.10 -0.27 8.53
CA GLU A 83 -9.11 -0.23 9.62
C GLU A 83 -9.10 1.11 10.36
N THR A 84 -9.20 1.05 11.67
CA THR A 84 -9.17 2.22 12.56
C THR A 84 -7.83 2.41 13.27
N ALA A 85 -7.05 1.34 13.43
CA ALA A 85 -5.75 1.39 14.08
C ALA A 85 -4.64 1.85 13.11
N ASN A 86 -4.10 3.04 13.32
CA ASN A 86 -3.11 3.67 12.44
C ASN A 86 -1.85 2.80 12.18
N ASN A 87 -1.41 2.04 13.16
CA ASN A 87 -0.24 1.16 13.01
C ASN A 87 -0.50 0.00 12.06
N LYS A 88 -1.69 -0.61 12.14
CA LYS A 88 -2.11 -1.71 11.26
C LYS A 88 -2.43 -1.20 9.87
N LEU A 89 -3.17 -0.09 9.75
CA LEU A 89 -3.43 0.58 8.48
C LEU A 89 -2.13 0.90 7.73
N ARG A 90 -1.10 1.40 8.41
CA ARG A 90 0.20 1.68 7.80
C ARG A 90 0.84 0.44 7.17
N LEU A 91 0.71 -0.74 7.79
CA LEU A 91 1.23 -1.99 7.22
C LEU A 91 0.44 -2.41 5.97
N GLN A 92 -0.89 -2.37 6.04
CA GLN A 92 -1.77 -2.69 4.91
C GLN A 92 -1.48 -1.78 3.70
N LEU A 93 -1.40 -0.46 3.90
CA LEU A 93 -1.04 0.49 2.85
C LEU A 93 0.38 0.27 2.31
N THR A 94 1.33 -0.13 3.16
CA THR A 94 2.68 -0.49 2.72
C THR A 94 2.67 -1.70 1.80
N LEU A 95 1.90 -2.74 2.13
CA LEU A 95 1.76 -3.93 1.32
C LEU A 95 1.09 -3.62 -0.03
N LEU A 96 -0.01 -2.84 -0.03
CA LEU A 96 -0.68 -2.39 -1.25
C LEU A 96 0.25 -1.56 -2.15
N LEU A 97 1.08 -0.70 -1.57
CA LEU A 97 2.03 0.12 -2.34
C LEU A 97 3.11 -0.73 -3.02
N ARG A 98 3.53 -1.83 -2.39
CA ARG A 98 4.56 -2.74 -2.92
C ARG A 98 4.04 -3.71 -3.98
N GLN A 99 2.73 -3.98 -4.04
CA GLN A 99 2.15 -4.83 -5.09
C GLN A 99 2.29 -4.16 -6.46
N PRO A 100 2.36 -4.91 -7.58
CA PRO A 100 2.25 -4.34 -8.92
C PRO A 100 0.89 -3.64 -9.08
N PHE A 101 0.81 -2.70 -10.01
CA PHE A 101 -0.42 -1.98 -10.33
C PHE A 101 -0.93 -2.42 -11.70
N TYR A 102 -2.20 -2.77 -11.74
CA TYR A 102 -2.92 -3.12 -12.96
C TYR A 102 -4.12 -2.17 -13.11
N PRO A 103 -4.25 -1.44 -14.25
CA PRO A 103 -5.34 -0.46 -14.44
C PRO A 103 -6.75 -1.06 -14.30
N GLU A 104 -6.93 -2.35 -14.60
CA GLU A 104 -8.18 -3.09 -14.45
C GLU A 104 -8.59 -3.33 -12.99
N LEU A 105 -7.66 -3.15 -12.05
CA LEU A 105 -7.89 -3.29 -10.61
C LEU A 105 -8.14 -1.94 -9.91
N ILE A 106 -8.45 -0.89 -10.67
CA ILE A 106 -8.76 0.42 -10.08
C ILE A 106 -10.06 0.34 -9.27
N ARG A 107 -9.98 0.83 -8.04
CA ARG A 107 -11.13 0.95 -7.12
C ARG A 107 -11.33 2.41 -6.74
N THR A 108 -12.46 2.97 -7.14
CA THR A 108 -12.81 4.38 -6.86
C THR A 108 -12.95 4.65 -5.37
N ASP A 109 -13.59 3.75 -4.61
CA ASP A 109 -13.72 3.85 -3.16
C ASP A 109 -12.36 3.93 -2.44
N PHE A 110 -11.38 3.20 -2.95
CA PHE A 110 -10.02 3.24 -2.40
C PHE A 110 -9.26 4.51 -2.82
N ILE A 111 -9.50 5.03 -4.02
CA ILE A 111 -8.97 6.33 -4.45
C ILE A 111 -9.51 7.42 -3.52
N ASP A 112 -10.83 7.49 -3.33
CA ASP A 112 -11.49 8.46 -2.46
C ASP A 112 -10.98 8.40 -1.02
N PHE A 113 -10.82 7.17 -0.51
CA PHE A 113 -10.20 6.94 0.79
C PHE A 113 -8.79 7.53 0.85
N CYS A 114 -7.95 7.24 -0.14
CA CYS A 114 -6.57 7.74 -0.18
C CYS A 114 -6.54 9.27 -0.26
N LEU A 115 -7.37 9.91 -1.11
CA LEU A 115 -7.47 11.35 -1.23
C LEU A 115 -7.89 11.99 0.11
N SER A 116 -8.93 11.47 0.75
CA SER A 116 -9.40 11.97 2.04
C SER A 116 -8.37 11.82 3.17
N LYS A 117 -7.58 10.73 3.15
CA LYS A 117 -6.58 10.49 4.19
C LYS A 117 -5.34 11.35 4.02
N PHE A 118 -4.81 11.53 2.81
CA PHE A 118 -3.57 12.31 2.67
C PHE A 118 -3.78 13.82 2.84
N THR A 119 -4.98 14.32 2.57
CA THR A 119 -5.36 15.73 2.80
C THR A 119 -5.71 16.03 4.26
N ASN A 120 -5.92 15.03 5.11
CA ASN A 120 -6.29 15.23 6.51
C ASN A 120 -5.07 15.49 7.40
N PRO A 121 -4.86 16.71 7.93
CA PRO A 121 -3.69 17.06 8.74
C PRO A 121 -3.68 16.37 10.11
N ALA A 122 -4.81 15.86 10.60
CA ALA A 122 -4.90 15.16 11.89
C ALA A 122 -4.28 13.75 11.85
N LEU A 123 -4.00 13.19 10.67
CA LEU A 123 -3.43 11.86 10.53
C LEU A 123 -1.90 11.85 10.58
N PRO A 124 -1.31 10.73 11.02
CA PRO A 124 0.14 10.55 11.01
C PRO A 124 0.73 10.75 9.61
N TYR A 125 1.85 11.48 9.50
CA TYR A 125 2.51 11.75 8.23
C TYR A 125 2.83 10.52 7.39
N ALA A 126 3.13 9.38 8.04
CA ALA A 126 3.41 8.12 7.36
C ALA A 126 2.18 7.60 6.60
N ILE A 127 0.98 7.67 7.19
CA ILE A 127 -0.27 7.29 6.53
C ILE A 127 -0.57 8.24 5.39
N ARG A 128 -0.48 9.54 5.61
CA ARG A 128 -0.69 10.57 4.58
C ARG A 128 0.23 10.34 3.37
N ALA A 129 1.52 10.09 3.62
CA ALA A 129 2.50 9.83 2.56
C ALA A 129 2.21 8.55 1.76
N LEU A 130 1.78 7.47 2.44
CA LEU A 130 1.41 6.21 1.79
C LEU A 130 0.14 6.38 0.95
N CYS A 131 -0.90 7.01 1.48
CA CYS A 131 -2.14 7.28 0.75
C CYS A 131 -1.89 8.16 -0.48
N MET A 132 -1.08 9.23 -0.37
CA MET A 132 -0.73 10.08 -1.51
C MET A 132 0.02 9.28 -2.61
N LYS A 133 0.94 8.39 -2.25
CA LYS A 133 1.65 7.53 -3.20
C LYS A 133 0.75 6.49 -3.85
N LEU A 134 -0.23 5.95 -3.10
CA LEU A 134 -1.22 4.99 -3.61
C LEU A 134 -2.21 5.66 -4.55
N ALA A 135 -2.74 6.83 -4.21
CA ALA A 135 -3.57 7.64 -5.11
C ALA A 135 -2.81 7.92 -6.41
N CYS A 136 -1.56 8.40 -6.31
CA CYS A 136 -0.73 8.66 -7.48
C CYS A 136 -0.53 7.42 -8.35
N LYS A 137 -0.31 6.25 -7.74
CA LYS A 137 -0.10 4.99 -8.46
C LYS A 137 -1.32 4.58 -9.29
N GLN A 138 -2.52 4.85 -8.81
CA GLN A 138 -3.77 4.53 -9.49
C GLN A 138 -4.20 5.64 -10.47
N MET A 139 -4.21 6.88 -10.04
CA MET A 139 -4.80 8.00 -10.78
C MET A 139 -3.96 8.44 -12.00
N THR A 140 -2.63 8.34 -11.93
CA THR A 140 -1.76 8.74 -13.08
C THR A 140 -1.89 7.85 -14.31
N ALA A 141 -2.57 6.70 -14.22
CA ALA A 141 -2.91 5.86 -15.37
C ALA A 141 -4.06 6.46 -16.22
N ILE A 142 -4.89 7.31 -15.63
CA ILE A 142 -6.11 7.91 -16.23
C ILE A 142 -5.90 9.42 -16.29
N PRO A 143 -5.96 10.04 -17.51
CA PRO A 143 -5.71 11.48 -17.67
C PRO A 143 -6.60 12.36 -16.79
N GLU A 144 -7.89 12.10 -16.76
CA GLU A 144 -8.89 12.87 -16.04
C GLU A 144 -8.64 12.86 -14.53
N LEU A 145 -8.23 11.73 -13.98
CA LEU A 145 -7.89 11.58 -12.56
C LEU A 145 -6.54 12.23 -12.20
N THR A 146 -5.66 12.41 -13.19
CA THR A 146 -4.36 13.06 -12.96
C THR A 146 -4.53 14.53 -12.56
N ASP A 147 -5.49 15.24 -13.13
CA ASP A 147 -5.78 16.66 -12.82
C ASP A 147 -6.40 16.78 -11.41
N GLU A 148 -7.27 15.87 -11.04
CA GLU A 148 -7.83 15.79 -9.69
C GLU A 148 -6.75 15.52 -8.63
N LEU A 149 -5.86 14.56 -8.90
CA LEU A 149 -4.74 14.27 -8.00
C LEU A 149 -3.85 15.49 -7.79
N GLU A 150 -3.50 16.21 -8.88
CA GLU A 150 -2.67 17.41 -8.79
C GLU A 150 -3.34 18.48 -7.94
N SER A 151 -4.63 18.74 -8.15
CA SER A 151 -5.40 19.70 -7.37
C SER A 151 -5.38 19.37 -5.87
N ASN A 152 -5.54 18.08 -5.51
CA ASN A 152 -5.47 17.64 -4.12
C ASN A 152 -4.04 17.75 -3.53
N VAL A 153 -3.00 17.50 -4.33
CA VAL A 153 -1.59 17.66 -3.89
C VAL A 153 -1.24 19.12 -3.64
N GLN A 154 -1.79 20.05 -4.43
CA GLN A 154 -1.60 21.52 -4.26
C GLN A 154 -2.23 22.03 -2.96
N LEU A 155 -3.29 21.40 -2.42
CA LEU A 155 -3.84 21.79 -1.12
C LEU A 155 -2.81 21.70 0.01
N LEU A 156 -1.81 20.84 -0.13
CA LEU A 156 -0.73 20.68 0.86
C LEU A 156 0.27 21.85 0.87
N ASP A 157 0.25 22.75 -0.11
CA ASP A 157 1.15 23.92 -0.16
C ASP A 157 0.86 24.92 0.98
N GLN A 158 -0.34 24.88 1.54
CA GLN A 158 -0.76 25.72 2.65
C GLN A 158 -0.36 25.17 4.02
N GLU A 159 0.25 23.98 4.07
CA GLU A 159 0.64 23.28 5.30
C GLU A 159 2.14 23.30 5.54
N GLN A 160 2.55 23.36 6.82
CA GLN A 160 3.93 23.07 7.20
C GLN A 160 4.15 21.55 7.18
N LEU A 161 4.69 21.04 6.07
CA LEU A 161 4.89 19.61 5.87
C LEU A 161 6.14 19.09 6.60
N SER A 162 6.03 17.89 7.18
CA SER A 162 7.20 17.16 7.66
C SER A 162 8.14 16.80 6.49
N PRO A 163 9.46 16.62 6.74
CA PRO A 163 10.42 16.26 5.68
C PRO A 163 10.01 14.99 4.90
N SER A 164 9.42 14.00 5.57
CA SER A 164 8.97 12.76 4.93
C SER A 164 7.77 12.97 4.01
N LEU A 165 6.79 13.79 4.43
CA LEU A 165 5.62 14.10 3.61
C LEU A 165 6.01 15.02 2.44
N LEU A 166 6.90 15.98 2.66
CA LEU A 166 7.45 16.82 1.60
C LEU A 166 8.19 15.99 0.54
N SER A 167 8.99 15.01 0.97
CA SER A 167 9.66 14.08 0.05
C SER A 167 8.66 13.26 -0.76
N ALA A 168 7.59 12.75 -0.12
CA ALA A 168 6.53 12.03 -0.82
C ALA A 168 5.82 12.92 -1.84
N LYS A 169 5.48 14.18 -1.47
CA LYS A 169 4.86 15.17 -2.34
C LYS A 169 5.71 15.39 -3.60
N ARG A 170 6.98 15.69 -3.47
CA ARG A 170 7.90 15.89 -4.62
C ARG A 170 7.97 14.68 -5.54
N GLN A 171 7.97 13.46 -4.98
CA GLN A 171 7.94 12.22 -5.78
C GLN A 171 6.64 12.10 -6.58
N VAL A 172 5.51 12.47 -6.00
CA VAL A 172 4.20 12.43 -6.65
C VAL A 172 4.11 13.50 -7.74
N GLU A 173 4.52 14.74 -7.48
CA GLU A 173 4.59 15.82 -8.47
C GLU A 173 5.41 15.42 -9.71
N THR A 174 6.58 14.82 -9.48
CA THR A 174 7.42 14.29 -10.58
C THR A 174 6.69 13.22 -11.39
N LYS A 175 5.92 12.34 -10.74
CA LYS A 175 5.14 11.30 -11.45
C LYS A 175 3.99 11.88 -12.24
N ILE A 176 3.29 12.89 -11.71
CA ILE A 176 2.23 13.62 -12.41
C ILE A 176 2.79 14.27 -13.68
N GLU A 177 3.91 14.99 -13.57
CA GLU A 177 4.58 15.62 -14.72
C GLU A 177 4.97 14.59 -15.79
N ASN A 178 5.53 13.46 -15.37
CA ASN A 178 5.90 12.38 -16.29
C ASN A 178 4.68 11.72 -16.95
N ALA A 179 3.57 11.55 -16.23
CA ALA A 179 2.32 11.05 -16.79
C ALA A 179 1.78 11.99 -17.86
N ARG A 180 1.75 13.29 -17.61
CA ARG A 180 1.34 14.32 -18.58
C ARG A 180 2.20 14.33 -19.85
N LYS A 181 3.51 14.24 -19.69
CA LYS A 181 4.44 14.13 -20.86
C LYS A 181 4.12 12.90 -21.71
N LYS A 182 3.86 11.75 -21.09
CA LYS A 182 3.46 10.52 -21.79
C LYS A 182 2.12 10.65 -22.51
N GLN A 183 1.14 11.27 -21.88
CA GLN A 183 -0.20 11.52 -22.46
C GLN A 183 -0.09 12.46 -23.67
N ALA A 184 0.63 13.57 -23.57
CA ALA A 184 0.85 14.50 -24.67
C ALA A 184 1.58 13.83 -25.87
N ALA A 185 2.57 12.98 -25.59
CA ALA A 185 3.26 12.23 -26.65
C ALA A 185 2.34 11.22 -27.37
N LYS A 186 1.43 10.56 -26.64
CA LYS A 186 0.43 9.64 -27.23
C LYS A 186 -0.56 10.40 -28.13
N LEU A 187 -1.03 11.58 -27.71
CA LEU A 187 -1.94 12.41 -28.51
C LEU A 187 -1.29 12.87 -29.83
N LYS A 188 -0.04 13.36 -29.77
CA LYS A 188 0.70 13.76 -30.97
C LYS A 188 0.85 12.61 -31.98
N LYS A 189 1.15 11.40 -31.53
CA LYS A 189 1.27 10.21 -32.38
C LYS A 189 -0.07 9.79 -33.00
N LYS A 190 -1.19 10.01 -32.31
CA LYS A 190 -2.54 9.70 -32.83
C LYS A 190 -2.94 10.68 -33.92
N THR A 191 -2.66 11.97 -33.73
CA THR A 191 -2.94 13.05 -34.71
C THR A 191 -2.10 12.92 -35.99
N GLN A 192 -0.89 12.36 -35.92
CA GLN A 192 -0.02 12.14 -37.10
C GLN A 192 -0.40 10.90 -37.93
N ARG A 193 -1.27 10.03 -37.41
CA ARG A 193 -1.73 8.79 -38.08
C ARG A 193 -3.15 8.91 -38.69
N SER A 194 -3.82 10.00 -38.41
CA SER A 194 -5.13 10.38 -38.99
C SER A 194 -4.94 11.37 -40.11
#